data_bec8a42ad737f5027fcc33ec385a89e9
#
_entry.id   bec8a42ad737f5027fcc33ec385a89e9
#
_cell.length_a   1.000
_cell.length_b   1.000
_cell.length_c   1.000
_cell.angle_alpha   90.00
_cell.angle_beta   90.00
_cell.angle_gamma   90.00
#
_symmetry.space_group_name_H-M   'P 1'
#
loop_
_entity.id
_entity.type
_entity.pdbx_description
1 polymer ?
#
loop_
_entity_poly.entity_id
_entity_poly.type
_entity_poly.pdbx_seq_one_letter_code
_entity_poly.pdbx_strand_id
1 'polypeptide(L)'
;MEKLKVLVVDDESRMRKLVKDFLVKENFEVLEAGDGEEALDVFFREKDIALILLDVMMPKMDGWQVCKEIRNYSKVPIIMLTAKGDERDELQGFELGVDEYISKPFSPKILVARVEAILRRSNPMMSEDILSAGGIDLNRSAHQVTIDGKNIELSYKEFELLAYFMENQGIALSREKILNNVWNYDYFGDARTIDTHVKKLRSKLGDKGDMIKTIWGMGYKFEPQEV
;
A
#
# COMPACT_ATOMS: atom_id res chain seq x y z
N MET A 1 7.96 -17.63 11.03
CA MET A 1 6.83 -17.15 10.23
C MET A 1 7.02 -17.66 8.79
N GLU A 2 5.99 -18.20 8.20
CA GLU A 2 6.02 -18.66 6.82
C GLU A 2 6.15 -17.45 5.89
N LYS A 3 7.00 -17.56 4.86
CA LYS A 3 7.23 -16.45 3.92
C LYS A 3 6.05 -16.32 2.97
N LEU A 4 5.67 -15.09 2.63
CA LEU A 4 4.65 -14.87 1.59
C LEU A 4 5.20 -15.25 0.23
N LYS A 5 4.40 -16.00 -0.52
CA LYS A 5 4.72 -16.43 -1.88
C LYS A 5 4.30 -15.37 -2.90
N VAL A 6 5.24 -14.92 -3.71
CA VAL A 6 4.99 -14.03 -4.86
C VAL A 6 5.31 -14.78 -6.14
N LEU A 7 4.33 -14.89 -7.04
CA LEU A 7 4.54 -15.47 -8.38
C LEU A 7 4.99 -14.36 -9.35
N VAL A 8 6.15 -14.54 -9.96
CA VAL A 8 6.72 -13.63 -10.96
C VAL A 8 6.63 -14.28 -12.33
N VAL A 9 5.86 -13.65 -13.21
CA VAL A 9 5.59 -14.13 -14.57
C VAL A 9 6.11 -13.13 -15.59
N ASP A 10 7.10 -13.52 -16.38
CA ASP A 10 7.73 -12.67 -17.40
C ASP A 10 8.51 -13.61 -18.35
N ASP A 11 8.48 -13.42 -19.65
CA ASP A 11 9.21 -14.29 -20.58
C ASP A 11 10.74 -14.04 -20.56
N GLU A 12 11.17 -12.84 -20.14
CA GLU A 12 12.56 -12.50 -19.95
C GLU A 12 13.16 -13.10 -18.66
N SER A 13 13.96 -14.13 -18.76
CA SER A 13 14.61 -14.76 -17.60
C SER A 13 15.48 -13.79 -16.78
N ARG A 14 16.06 -12.78 -17.42
CA ARG A 14 16.87 -11.74 -16.74
C ARG A 14 15.98 -10.84 -15.86
N MET A 15 14.79 -10.50 -16.35
CA MET A 15 13.83 -9.70 -15.60
C MET A 15 13.30 -10.49 -14.39
N ARG A 16 12.90 -11.76 -14.58
CA ARG A 16 12.49 -12.63 -13.47
C ARG A 16 13.56 -12.70 -12.39
N LYS A 17 14.83 -12.94 -12.80
CA LYS A 17 15.96 -13.02 -11.86
C LYS A 17 16.14 -11.71 -11.10
N LEU A 18 16.11 -10.56 -11.78
CA LEU A 18 16.24 -9.24 -11.16
C LEU A 18 15.15 -9.02 -10.09
N VAL A 19 13.90 -9.23 -10.45
CA VAL A 19 12.76 -9.07 -9.55
C VAL A 19 12.87 -10.02 -8.36
N LYS A 20 13.19 -11.29 -8.61
CA LYS A 20 13.41 -12.30 -7.56
C LYS A 20 14.48 -11.89 -6.58
N ASP A 21 15.65 -11.42 -7.05
CA ASP A 21 16.76 -11.04 -6.20
C ASP A 21 16.38 -9.90 -5.22
N PHE A 22 15.50 -8.99 -5.63
CA PHE A 22 14.99 -7.93 -4.77
C PHE A 22 13.91 -8.43 -3.79
N LEU A 23 12.95 -9.21 -4.25
CA LEU A 23 11.88 -9.74 -3.39
C LEU A 23 12.42 -10.70 -2.32
N VAL A 24 13.40 -11.54 -2.65
CA VAL A 24 14.03 -12.45 -1.69
C VAL A 24 14.77 -11.69 -0.58
N LYS A 25 15.38 -10.53 -0.90
CA LYS A 25 16.00 -9.66 0.12
C LYS A 25 15.00 -9.10 1.12
N GLU A 26 13.76 -8.86 0.67
CA GLU A 26 12.65 -8.42 1.52
C GLU A 26 11.86 -9.60 2.12
N ASN A 27 12.50 -10.76 2.20
CA ASN A 27 11.98 -11.96 2.86
C ASN A 27 10.75 -12.61 2.20
N PHE A 28 10.48 -12.37 0.91
CA PHE A 28 9.47 -13.09 0.14
C PHE A 28 9.99 -14.44 -0.37
N GLU A 29 9.09 -15.41 -0.54
CA GLU A 29 9.31 -16.60 -1.33
C GLU A 29 8.87 -16.32 -2.77
N VAL A 30 9.72 -16.60 -3.76
CA VAL A 30 9.44 -16.26 -5.14
C VAL A 30 9.29 -17.51 -5.99
N LEU A 31 8.12 -17.66 -6.59
CA LEU A 31 7.80 -18.61 -7.63
C LEU A 31 7.99 -17.93 -8.99
N GLU A 32 8.43 -18.66 -9.99
CA GLU A 32 8.72 -18.10 -11.31
C GLU A 32 7.93 -18.86 -12.38
N ALA A 33 7.47 -18.15 -13.42
CA ALA A 33 6.92 -18.72 -14.65
C ALA A 33 7.41 -17.93 -15.86
N GLY A 34 7.76 -18.60 -16.94
CA GLY A 34 8.31 -18.00 -18.14
C GLY A 34 7.29 -17.71 -19.23
N ASP A 35 6.05 -18.17 -19.09
CA ASP A 35 4.94 -17.87 -19.99
C ASP A 35 3.59 -18.03 -19.26
N GLY A 36 2.50 -17.70 -19.96
CA GLY A 36 1.16 -17.71 -19.35
C GLY A 36 0.66 -19.11 -19.01
N GLU A 37 1.02 -20.14 -19.77
CA GLU A 37 0.63 -21.54 -19.49
C GLU A 37 1.33 -22.02 -18.22
N GLU A 38 2.65 -21.81 -18.11
CA GLU A 38 3.40 -22.14 -16.91
C GLU A 38 2.89 -21.36 -15.68
N ALA A 39 2.49 -20.10 -15.88
CA ALA A 39 1.91 -19.29 -14.80
C ALA A 39 0.63 -19.91 -14.22
N LEU A 40 -0.28 -20.38 -15.07
CA LEU A 40 -1.49 -21.07 -14.65
C LEU A 40 -1.17 -22.41 -13.97
N ASP A 41 -0.24 -23.18 -14.51
CA ASP A 41 0.19 -24.45 -13.91
C ASP A 41 0.76 -24.24 -12.50
N VAL A 42 1.61 -23.21 -12.31
CA VAL A 42 2.14 -22.85 -11.00
C VAL A 42 1.02 -22.37 -10.08
N PHE A 43 0.11 -21.51 -10.57
CA PHE A 43 -0.99 -20.97 -9.79
C PHE A 43 -1.93 -22.06 -9.26
N PHE A 44 -2.28 -23.05 -10.05
CA PHE A 44 -3.18 -24.12 -9.62
C PHE A 44 -2.49 -25.20 -8.77
N ARG A 45 -1.17 -25.38 -8.94
CA ARG A 45 -0.39 -26.32 -8.14
C ARG A 45 -0.04 -25.77 -6.75
N GLU A 46 0.35 -24.51 -6.69
CA GLU A 46 0.80 -23.87 -5.46
C GLU A 46 -0.37 -23.26 -4.70
N LYS A 47 -0.39 -23.51 -3.38
CA LYS A 47 -1.36 -22.89 -2.49
C LYS A 47 -0.74 -21.61 -1.89
N ASP A 48 -1.62 -20.69 -1.48
CA ASP A 48 -1.25 -19.51 -0.70
C ASP A 48 -0.32 -18.53 -1.42
N ILE A 49 -0.47 -18.40 -2.75
CA ILE A 49 0.15 -17.31 -3.50
C ILE A 49 -0.50 -16.02 -3.01
N ALA A 50 0.33 -15.13 -2.45
CA ALA A 50 -0.11 -13.89 -1.85
C ALA A 50 -0.25 -12.75 -2.86
N LEU A 51 0.54 -12.78 -3.96
CA LEU A 51 0.53 -11.77 -5.01
C LEU A 51 1.15 -12.33 -6.30
N ILE A 52 0.70 -11.82 -7.44
CA ILE A 52 1.23 -12.15 -8.76
C ILE A 52 1.76 -10.88 -9.44
N LEU A 53 3.02 -10.92 -9.88
CA LEU A 53 3.59 -9.95 -10.81
C LEU A 53 3.50 -10.56 -12.22
N LEU A 54 2.81 -9.90 -13.13
CA LEU A 54 2.43 -10.49 -14.40
C LEU A 54 2.78 -9.58 -15.57
N ASP A 55 3.68 -10.01 -16.42
CA ASP A 55 3.95 -9.29 -17.66
C ASP A 55 2.76 -9.40 -18.60
N VAL A 56 2.43 -8.29 -19.25
CA VAL A 56 1.38 -8.22 -20.26
C VAL A 56 1.81 -8.92 -21.55
N MET A 57 3.03 -8.64 -22.01
CA MET A 57 3.51 -9.03 -23.34
C MET A 57 4.31 -10.32 -23.26
N MET A 58 3.62 -11.45 -23.32
CA MET A 58 4.26 -12.77 -23.33
C MET A 58 3.83 -13.60 -24.57
N PRO A 59 4.68 -14.50 -25.04
CA PRO A 59 4.32 -15.41 -26.12
C PRO A 59 3.28 -16.45 -25.67
N LYS A 60 2.53 -17.01 -26.63
CA LYS A 60 1.48 -18.01 -26.49
C LYS A 60 0.22 -17.50 -25.79
N MET A 61 0.32 -17.18 -24.50
CA MET A 61 -0.75 -16.64 -23.66
C MET A 61 -0.28 -15.34 -23.02
N ASP A 62 -0.93 -14.25 -23.34
CA ASP A 62 -0.61 -12.93 -22.79
C ASP A 62 -1.08 -12.78 -21.33
N GLY A 63 -0.58 -11.73 -20.65
CA GLY A 63 -0.91 -11.49 -19.25
C GLY A 63 -2.39 -11.21 -19.00
N TRP A 64 -3.12 -10.65 -19.99
CA TRP A 64 -4.56 -10.41 -19.87
C TRP A 64 -5.36 -11.71 -19.82
N GLN A 65 -4.98 -12.66 -20.65
CA GLN A 65 -5.60 -13.99 -20.68
C GLN A 65 -5.34 -14.75 -19.38
N VAL A 66 -4.11 -14.68 -18.86
CA VAL A 66 -3.74 -15.26 -17.56
C VAL A 66 -4.54 -14.61 -16.43
N CYS A 67 -4.61 -13.28 -16.40
CA CYS A 67 -5.39 -12.54 -15.40
C CYS A 67 -6.86 -12.96 -15.41
N LYS A 68 -7.48 -13.00 -16.59
CA LYS A 68 -8.88 -13.41 -16.76
C LYS A 68 -9.14 -14.82 -16.24
N GLU A 69 -8.25 -15.76 -16.55
CA GLU A 69 -8.38 -17.14 -16.06
C GLU A 69 -8.25 -17.21 -14.54
N ILE A 70 -7.25 -16.54 -13.95
CA ILE A 70 -7.08 -16.52 -12.49
C ILE A 70 -8.29 -15.90 -11.79
N ARG A 71 -8.88 -14.84 -12.34
CA ARG A 71 -10.05 -14.15 -11.77
C ARG A 71 -11.32 -15.00 -11.71
N ASN A 72 -11.41 -16.07 -12.53
CA ASN A 72 -12.49 -17.05 -12.42
C ASN A 72 -12.45 -17.85 -11.10
N TYR A 73 -11.27 -17.93 -10.46
CA TYR A 73 -11.04 -18.79 -9.29
C TYR A 73 -10.55 -18.04 -8.06
N SER A 74 -9.95 -16.86 -8.21
CA SER A 74 -9.28 -16.18 -7.11
C SER A 74 -9.32 -14.66 -7.23
N LYS A 75 -9.30 -14.01 -6.05
CA LYS A 75 -9.11 -12.57 -5.88
C LYS A 75 -7.67 -12.22 -5.46
N VAL A 76 -6.71 -13.14 -5.69
CA VAL A 76 -5.31 -12.88 -5.40
C VAL A 76 -4.87 -11.57 -6.06
N PRO A 77 -4.17 -10.68 -5.37
CA PRO A 77 -3.69 -9.43 -5.96
C PRO A 77 -2.80 -9.67 -7.18
N ILE A 78 -3.04 -8.91 -8.25
CA ILE A 78 -2.25 -8.95 -9.48
C ILE A 78 -1.73 -7.55 -9.80
N ILE A 79 -0.42 -7.45 -9.96
CA ILE A 79 0.26 -6.27 -10.50
C ILE A 79 0.66 -6.58 -11.93
N MET A 80 0.16 -5.79 -12.88
CA MET A 80 0.55 -5.94 -14.28
C MET A 80 1.83 -5.15 -14.56
N LEU A 81 2.77 -5.76 -15.26
CA LEU A 81 3.98 -5.13 -15.77
C LEU A 81 3.76 -4.80 -17.25
N THR A 82 3.74 -3.53 -17.63
CA THR A 82 3.35 -3.09 -18.98
C THR A 82 4.46 -2.32 -19.67
N ALA A 83 4.48 -2.30 -21.00
CA ALA A 83 5.30 -1.35 -21.75
C ALA A 83 4.72 0.07 -21.59
N LYS A 84 5.57 1.08 -21.51
CA LYS A 84 5.15 2.49 -21.34
C LYS A 84 4.35 2.97 -22.54
N GLY A 85 3.09 3.37 -22.34
CA GLY A 85 2.32 4.14 -23.32
C GLY A 85 1.02 3.54 -23.84
N ASP A 86 0.55 2.40 -23.35
CA ASP A 86 -0.74 1.83 -23.75
C ASP A 86 -1.87 2.24 -22.78
N GLU A 87 -2.46 3.45 -23.02
CA GLU A 87 -3.66 3.88 -22.30
C GLU A 87 -4.84 2.89 -22.48
N ARG A 88 -4.82 2.11 -23.57
CA ARG A 88 -5.86 1.09 -23.84
C ARG A 88 -5.73 -0.09 -22.88
N ASP A 89 -4.52 -0.44 -22.49
CA ASP A 89 -4.25 -1.52 -21.55
C ASP A 89 -4.73 -1.17 -20.14
N GLU A 90 -4.60 0.09 -19.73
CA GLU A 90 -5.09 0.55 -18.42
C GLU A 90 -6.62 0.47 -18.31
N LEU A 91 -7.36 0.87 -19.36
CA LEU A 91 -8.83 0.81 -19.37
C LEU A 91 -9.35 -0.64 -19.38
N GLN A 92 -8.74 -1.51 -20.17
CA GLN A 92 -9.11 -2.93 -20.25
C GLN A 92 -8.84 -3.66 -18.92
N GLY A 93 -7.80 -3.28 -18.23
CA GLY A 93 -7.43 -3.91 -16.98
C GLY A 93 -8.29 -3.52 -15.77
N PHE A 94 -8.84 -2.30 -15.73
CA PHE A 94 -9.81 -1.93 -14.71
C PHE A 94 -11.05 -2.83 -14.77
N GLU A 95 -11.51 -3.21 -15.96
CA GLU A 95 -12.63 -4.14 -16.15
C GLU A 95 -12.30 -5.58 -15.71
N LEU A 96 -11.04 -5.99 -15.79
CA LEU A 96 -10.56 -7.33 -15.41
C LEU A 96 -10.20 -7.46 -13.93
N GLY A 97 -10.25 -6.36 -13.15
CA GLY A 97 -9.97 -6.39 -11.71
C GLY A 97 -8.48 -6.54 -11.37
N VAL A 98 -7.60 -5.88 -12.13
CA VAL A 98 -6.18 -5.73 -11.81
C VAL A 98 -6.02 -4.74 -10.66
N ASP A 99 -5.11 -5.01 -9.73
CA ASP A 99 -4.95 -4.20 -8.52
C ASP A 99 -3.98 -3.03 -8.72
N GLU A 100 -3.00 -3.16 -9.63
CA GLU A 100 -1.99 -2.12 -9.89
C GLU A 100 -1.29 -2.34 -11.24
N TYR A 101 -0.72 -1.26 -11.80
CA TYR A 101 0.09 -1.27 -13.02
C TYR A 101 1.46 -0.67 -12.77
N ILE A 102 2.50 -1.30 -13.34
CA ILE A 102 3.86 -0.78 -13.30
C ILE A 102 4.42 -0.76 -14.71
N SER A 103 4.74 0.44 -15.21
CA SER A 103 5.34 0.60 -16.53
C SER A 103 6.81 0.19 -16.55
N LYS A 104 7.20 -0.60 -17.54
CA LYS A 104 8.61 -0.90 -17.86
C LYS A 104 9.22 0.29 -18.65
N PRO A 105 10.47 0.71 -18.37
CA PRO A 105 11.37 0.22 -17.33
C PRO A 105 11.03 0.77 -15.93
N PHE A 106 11.13 -0.05 -14.91
CA PHE A 106 10.85 0.33 -13.53
C PHE A 106 12.08 0.20 -12.62
N SER A 107 12.05 0.91 -11.51
CA SER A 107 13.00 0.70 -10.44
C SER A 107 12.59 -0.51 -9.60
N PRO A 108 13.48 -1.52 -9.38
CA PRO A 108 13.15 -2.66 -8.53
C PRO A 108 12.74 -2.27 -7.11
N LYS A 109 13.29 -1.19 -6.56
CA LYS A 109 12.89 -0.67 -5.24
C LYS A 109 11.45 -0.15 -5.23
N ILE A 110 11.03 0.52 -6.30
CA ILE A 110 9.63 0.99 -6.44
C ILE A 110 8.68 -0.20 -6.61
N LEU A 111 9.08 -1.22 -7.38
CA LEU A 111 8.30 -2.45 -7.53
C LEU A 111 8.06 -3.10 -6.17
N VAL A 112 9.11 -3.31 -5.38
CA VAL A 112 9.00 -3.91 -4.04
C VAL A 112 8.08 -3.10 -3.13
N ALA A 113 8.23 -1.78 -3.09
CA ALA A 113 7.37 -0.91 -2.29
C ALA A 113 5.88 -1.03 -2.68
N ARG A 114 5.58 -1.21 -3.98
CA ARG A 114 4.20 -1.44 -4.45
C ARG A 114 3.68 -2.82 -4.08
N VAL A 115 4.51 -3.86 -4.21
CA VAL A 115 4.19 -5.23 -3.76
C VAL A 115 3.81 -5.22 -2.28
N GLU A 116 4.63 -4.61 -1.43
CA GLU A 116 4.36 -4.48 0.00
C GLU A 116 3.07 -3.71 0.27
N ALA A 117 2.84 -2.60 -0.42
CA ALA A 117 1.64 -1.80 -0.25
C ALA A 117 0.35 -2.57 -0.59
N ILE A 118 0.38 -3.40 -1.65
CA ILE A 118 -0.78 -4.22 -2.03
C ILE A 118 -0.97 -5.37 -1.05
N LEU A 119 0.11 -6.06 -0.66
CA LEU A 119 0.02 -7.15 0.30
C LEU A 119 -0.52 -6.69 1.65
N ARG A 120 -0.15 -5.50 2.10
CA ARG A 120 -0.74 -4.88 3.30
C ARG A 120 -2.27 -4.71 3.17
N ARG A 121 -2.75 -4.28 2.01
CA ARG A 121 -4.21 -4.10 1.77
C ARG A 121 -4.96 -5.42 1.71
N SER A 122 -4.34 -6.47 1.18
CA SER A 122 -4.98 -7.76 0.91
C SER A 122 -4.96 -8.73 2.08
N ASN A 123 -4.07 -8.54 3.06
CA ASN A 123 -3.90 -9.46 4.18
C ASN A 123 -3.96 -8.75 5.55
N PRO A 124 -5.16 -8.60 6.13
CA PRO A 124 -5.34 -7.94 7.43
C PRO A 124 -4.58 -8.62 8.59
N MET A 125 -4.18 -9.89 8.44
CA MET A 125 -3.42 -10.63 9.46
C MET A 125 -1.91 -10.32 9.46
N MET A 126 -1.40 -9.62 8.44
CA MET A 126 0.00 -9.14 8.41
C MET A 126 0.17 -7.74 9.01
N SER A 127 -0.87 -7.20 9.60
CA SER A 127 -0.85 -5.84 10.07
C SER A 127 -0.16 -5.72 11.44
N GLU A 128 1.14 -5.43 11.44
CA GLU A 128 1.68 -4.42 12.34
C GLU A 128 1.06 -3.04 12.01
N ASP A 129 -0.01 -3.02 11.25
CA ASP A 129 -0.68 -1.83 10.70
C ASP A 129 -1.76 -1.25 11.62
N ILE A 130 -1.89 -1.80 12.82
CA ILE A 130 -2.69 -1.16 13.85
C ILE A 130 -1.77 -0.30 14.71
N LEU A 131 -1.87 1.00 14.51
CA LEU A 131 -1.25 1.96 15.42
C LEU A 131 -2.19 2.13 16.60
N SER A 132 -1.72 1.82 17.80
CA SER A 132 -2.49 1.97 19.05
C SER A 132 -1.80 2.97 19.98
N ALA A 133 -2.53 3.99 20.43
CA ALA A 133 -2.01 4.98 21.36
C ALA A 133 -3.15 5.67 22.13
N GLY A 134 -3.10 5.64 23.45
CA GLY A 134 -4.03 6.37 24.32
C GLY A 134 -5.52 6.06 24.12
N GLY A 135 -5.84 4.82 23.73
CA GLY A 135 -7.20 4.37 23.42
C GLY A 135 -7.67 4.68 22.00
N ILE A 136 -6.78 5.16 21.13
CA ILE A 136 -7.00 5.30 19.70
C ILE A 136 -6.36 4.09 19.02
N ASP A 137 -7.12 3.34 18.23
CA ASP A 137 -6.63 2.29 17.35
C ASP A 137 -6.91 2.69 15.91
N LEU A 138 -5.84 2.78 15.10
CA LEU A 138 -5.91 3.11 13.69
C LEU A 138 -5.44 1.92 12.88
N ASN A 139 -6.35 1.33 12.13
CA ASN A 139 -6.06 0.23 11.20
C ASN A 139 -5.86 0.79 9.80
N ARG A 140 -4.61 0.77 9.31
CA ARG A 140 -4.24 1.31 7.99
C ARG A 140 -4.83 0.54 6.85
N SER A 141 -4.78 -0.78 6.91
CA SER A 141 -5.28 -1.66 5.85
C SER A 141 -6.79 -1.57 5.71
N ALA A 142 -7.53 -1.51 6.81
CA ALA A 142 -8.98 -1.34 6.80
C ALA A 142 -9.42 0.11 6.62
N HIS A 143 -8.49 1.10 6.66
CA HIS A 143 -8.76 2.55 6.68
C HIS A 143 -9.79 2.93 7.76
N GLN A 144 -9.64 2.34 8.94
CA GLN A 144 -10.59 2.42 10.03
C GLN A 144 -9.92 2.97 11.30
N VAL A 145 -10.64 3.81 12.04
CA VAL A 145 -10.20 4.33 13.33
C VAL A 145 -11.25 4.05 14.38
N THR A 146 -10.81 3.55 15.54
CA THR A 146 -11.65 3.39 16.72
C THR A 146 -11.07 4.18 17.89
N ILE A 147 -11.96 4.70 18.73
CA ILE A 147 -11.62 5.30 20.02
C ILE A 147 -12.35 4.52 21.11
N ASP A 148 -11.60 3.94 22.03
CA ASP A 148 -12.14 3.10 23.10
C ASP A 148 -13.13 2.05 22.56
N GLY A 149 -12.79 1.43 21.40
CA GLY A 149 -13.55 0.41 20.69
C GLY A 149 -14.73 0.93 19.86
N LYS A 150 -14.98 2.23 19.78
CA LYS A 150 -16.05 2.83 18.95
C LYS A 150 -15.49 3.40 17.66
N ASN A 151 -16.07 3.03 16.52
CA ASN A 151 -15.68 3.57 15.21
C ASN A 151 -15.92 5.07 15.13
N ILE A 152 -14.96 5.81 14.54
CA ILE A 152 -15.11 7.21 14.16
C ILE A 152 -14.86 7.38 12.66
N GLU A 153 -15.59 8.30 12.04
CA GLU A 153 -15.42 8.60 10.62
C GLU A 153 -14.46 9.75 10.40
N LEU A 154 -13.33 9.46 9.78
CA LEU A 154 -12.36 10.45 9.32
C LEU A 154 -12.41 10.55 7.80
N SER A 155 -12.19 11.77 7.27
CA SER A 155 -11.89 11.90 5.84
C SER A 155 -10.50 11.32 5.54
N TYR A 156 -10.22 11.00 4.27
CA TYR A 156 -8.94 10.45 3.87
C TYR A 156 -7.74 11.24 4.42
N LYS A 157 -7.77 12.58 4.32
CA LYS A 157 -6.67 13.43 4.81
C LYS A 157 -6.60 13.54 6.33
N GLU A 158 -7.72 13.44 7.03
CA GLU A 158 -7.73 13.40 8.50
C GLU A 158 -7.15 12.05 8.99
N PHE A 159 -7.45 10.97 8.29
CA PHE A 159 -6.90 9.65 8.58
C PHE A 159 -5.36 9.64 8.39
N GLU A 160 -4.88 10.10 7.23
CA GLU A 160 -3.44 10.19 6.94
C GLU A 160 -2.70 11.08 7.94
N LEU A 161 -3.32 12.20 8.33
CA LEU A 161 -2.77 13.11 9.34
C LEU A 161 -2.67 12.44 10.71
N LEU A 162 -3.70 11.70 11.13
CA LEU A 162 -3.68 10.96 12.39
C LEU A 162 -2.63 9.86 12.36
N ALA A 163 -2.56 9.08 11.28
CA ALA A 163 -1.55 8.04 11.10
C ALA A 163 -0.14 8.62 11.22
N TYR A 164 0.13 9.73 10.54
CA TYR A 164 1.43 10.39 10.59
C TYR A 164 1.79 10.90 12.00
N PHE A 165 0.81 11.42 12.76
CA PHE A 165 1.02 11.79 14.15
C PHE A 165 1.31 10.59 15.05
N MET A 166 0.57 9.48 14.88
CA MET A 166 0.75 8.27 15.68
C MET A 166 2.08 7.56 15.40
N GLU A 167 2.62 7.68 14.19
CA GLU A 167 3.97 7.18 13.86
C GLU A 167 5.11 8.01 14.45
N ASN A 168 4.85 9.29 14.67
CA ASN A 168 5.85 10.25 15.15
C ASN A 168 5.54 10.72 16.60
N GLN A 169 5.12 9.77 17.45
CA GLN A 169 4.79 10.06 18.86
C GLN A 169 5.95 10.74 19.58
N GLY A 170 5.64 11.76 20.36
CA GLY A 170 6.63 12.49 21.15
C GLY A 170 7.52 13.44 20.33
N ILE A 171 7.41 13.45 18.99
CA ILE A 171 8.24 14.30 18.12
C ILE A 171 7.48 15.58 17.74
N ALA A 172 8.12 16.74 17.92
CA ALA A 172 7.59 18.01 17.43
C ALA A 172 7.77 18.10 15.91
N LEU A 173 6.66 18.19 15.18
CA LEU A 173 6.60 18.24 13.73
C LEU A 173 6.29 19.66 13.26
N SER A 174 7.11 20.21 12.36
CA SER A 174 6.80 21.49 11.74
C SER A 174 5.61 21.37 10.80
N ARG A 175 4.89 22.48 10.54
CA ARG A 175 3.78 22.53 9.59
C ARG A 175 4.20 22.10 8.20
N GLU A 176 5.38 22.52 7.75
CA GLU A 176 5.95 22.11 6.45
C GLU A 176 6.22 20.61 6.40
N LYS A 177 6.80 20.05 7.47
CA LYS A 177 7.07 18.62 7.54
C LYS A 177 5.77 17.80 7.48
N ILE A 178 4.72 18.24 8.18
CA ILE A 178 3.39 17.60 8.12
C ILE A 178 2.81 17.72 6.71
N LEU A 179 2.87 18.92 6.11
CA LEU A 179 2.35 19.16 4.76
C LEU A 179 3.01 18.25 3.75
N ASN A 180 4.33 18.20 3.72
CA ASN A 180 5.10 17.43 2.76
C ASN A 180 4.89 15.90 2.86
N ASN A 181 4.60 15.39 4.06
CA ASN A 181 4.41 13.94 4.27
C ASN A 181 2.96 13.48 4.11
N VAL A 182 1.98 14.35 4.38
CA VAL A 182 0.55 13.99 4.32
C VAL A 182 -0.10 14.45 3.01
N TRP A 183 0.37 15.53 2.38
CA TRP A 183 -0.22 16.09 1.15
C TRP A 183 0.65 15.97 -0.11
N ASN A 184 1.85 15.42 -0.04
CA ASN A 184 2.90 15.36 -1.08
C ASN A 184 3.51 16.72 -1.47
N TYR A 185 4.71 16.66 -2.06
CA TYR A 185 5.52 17.82 -2.47
C TYR A 185 4.86 18.75 -3.51
N ASP A 186 3.80 18.32 -4.18
CA ASP A 186 3.10 19.10 -5.22
C ASP A 186 1.96 19.98 -4.68
N TYR A 187 1.78 20.02 -3.37
CA TYR A 187 0.76 20.88 -2.77
C TYR A 187 1.28 22.32 -2.62
N PHE A 188 0.89 23.21 -3.52
CA PHE A 188 1.23 24.65 -3.51
C PHE A 188 0.42 25.48 -2.50
N GLY A 189 -0.14 24.89 -1.47
CA GLY A 189 -0.93 25.58 -0.45
C GLY A 189 -0.09 26.13 0.71
N ASP A 190 -0.65 27.15 1.41
CA ASP A 190 -0.05 27.70 2.63
C ASP A 190 0.00 26.62 3.73
N ALA A 191 1.16 26.49 4.40
CA ALA A 191 1.35 25.58 5.53
C ALA A 191 0.34 25.80 6.67
N ARG A 192 -0.31 26.96 6.74
CA ARG A 192 -1.41 27.27 7.68
C ARG A 192 -2.68 26.45 7.41
N THR A 193 -2.82 25.86 6.24
CA THR A 193 -3.93 24.94 5.93
C THR A 193 -3.95 23.75 6.89
N ILE A 194 -2.79 23.35 7.41
CA ILE A 194 -2.65 22.30 8.43
C ILE A 194 -3.43 22.63 9.70
N ASP A 195 -3.45 23.89 10.12
CA ASP A 195 -4.13 24.31 11.36
C ASP A 195 -5.65 23.99 11.29
N THR A 196 -6.26 24.16 10.10
CA THR A 196 -7.66 23.82 9.87
C THR A 196 -7.90 22.30 9.95
N HIS A 197 -7.00 21.50 9.37
CA HIS A 197 -7.12 20.05 9.42
C HIS A 197 -6.90 19.50 10.82
N VAL A 198 -5.92 20.03 11.56
CA VAL A 198 -5.68 19.66 12.95
C VAL A 198 -6.89 20.04 13.82
N LYS A 199 -7.49 21.20 13.61
CA LYS A 199 -8.70 21.61 14.35
C LYS A 199 -9.85 20.64 14.11
N LYS A 200 -10.10 20.25 12.85
CA LYS A 200 -11.16 19.30 12.50
C LYS A 200 -10.87 17.91 13.07
N LEU A 201 -9.62 17.46 12.97
CA LEU A 201 -9.19 16.16 13.52
C LEU A 201 -9.39 16.13 15.03
N ARG A 202 -8.92 17.14 15.78
CA ARG A 202 -9.15 17.25 17.23
C ARG A 202 -10.62 17.16 17.58
N SER A 203 -11.48 17.88 16.86
CA SER A 203 -12.93 17.85 17.10
C SER A 203 -13.53 16.45 16.92
N LYS A 204 -13.06 15.68 15.93
CA LYS A 204 -13.52 14.30 15.67
C LYS A 204 -12.98 13.30 16.69
N LEU A 205 -11.78 13.53 17.21
CA LEU A 205 -11.17 12.70 18.24
C LEU A 205 -11.80 12.94 19.64
N GLY A 206 -12.63 13.98 19.81
CA GLY A 206 -13.23 14.32 21.09
C GLY A 206 -12.18 14.56 22.17
N ASP A 207 -12.32 13.95 23.33
CA ASP A 207 -11.38 14.07 24.46
C ASP A 207 -9.95 13.63 24.11
N LYS A 208 -9.79 12.71 23.14
CA LYS A 208 -8.48 12.28 22.65
C LYS A 208 -7.81 13.33 21.76
N GLY A 209 -8.52 14.33 21.27
CA GLY A 209 -7.98 15.46 20.50
C GLY A 209 -6.89 16.23 21.23
N ASP A 210 -6.92 16.24 22.56
CA ASP A 210 -5.92 16.89 23.41
C ASP A 210 -4.53 16.21 23.36
N MET A 211 -4.44 15.00 22.83
CA MET A 211 -3.16 14.33 22.57
C MET A 211 -2.35 15.02 21.46
N ILE A 212 -3.02 15.74 20.57
CA ILE A 212 -2.33 16.55 19.56
C ILE A 212 -2.02 17.91 20.19
N LYS A 213 -0.80 18.12 20.68
CA LYS A 213 -0.37 19.37 21.30
C LYS A 213 0.08 20.39 20.26
N THR A 214 -0.20 21.69 20.51
CA THR A 214 0.35 22.77 19.70
C THR A 214 1.71 23.18 20.27
N ILE A 215 2.74 23.18 19.44
CA ILE A 215 4.07 23.70 19.78
C ILE A 215 4.22 25.06 19.12
N TRP A 216 4.14 26.11 19.94
CA TRP A 216 4.16 27.47 19.48
C TRP A 216 5.40 27.80 18.65
N GLY A 217 5.19 28.47 17.54
CA GLY A 217 6.27 28.82 16.60
C GLY A 217 6.79 27.66 15.72
N MET A 218 6.41 26.39 15.99
CA MET A 218 6.88 25.23 15.25
C MET A 218 5.74 24.52 14.52
N GLY A 219 4.80 23.93 15.24
CA GLY A 219 3.74 23.11 14.67
C GLY A 219 3.01 22.28 15.70
N TYR A 220 3.07 20.95 15.58
CA TYR A 220 2.28 20.03 16.39
C TYR A 220 3.09 18.85 16.87
N LYS A 221 2.65 18.23 17.96
CA LYS A 221 3.23 17.03 18.55
C LYS A 221 2.11 16.12 19.05
N PHE A 222 2.20 14.84 18.81
CA PHE A 222 1.29 13.83 19.35
C PHE A 222 1.86 13.25 20.64
N GLU A 223 1.15 13.40 21.73
CA GLU A 223 1.52 12.88 23.06
C GLU A 223 0.34 12.07 23.61
N PRO A 224 0.35 10.74 23.43
CA PRO A 224 -0.65 9.88 24.05
C PRO A 224 -0.52 9.97 25.58
N GLN A 225 -1.65 10.06 26.27
CA GLN A 225 -1.65 9.91 27.73
C GLN A 225 -1.43 8.43 28.04
N GLU A 226 -0.44 8.13 28.86
CA GLU A 226 -0.27 6.80 29.44
C GLU A 226 -1.48 6.53 30.36
N VAL A 227 -2.12 5.38 30.15
CA VAL A 227 -3.23 4.91 30.99
C VAL A 227 -2.66 4.24 32.22
#